data_e3b8de718aa0f9b3a4d067ea316ad93d
#
_entry.id   e3b8de718aa0f9b3a4d067ea316ad93d
#
_cell.length_a   1.000
_cell.length_b   1.000
_cell.length_c   1.000
_cell.angle_alpha   90.00
_cell.angle_beta   90.00
_cell.angle_gamma   90.00
#
_symmetry.space_group_name_H-M   'P 1'
#
loop_
_entity.id
_entity.type
_entity.pdbx_description
1 polymer ?
#
loop_
_entity_poly.entity_id
_entity_poly.type
_entity_poly.pdbx_seq_one_letter_code
_entity_poly.pdbx_strand_id
1 'polypeptide(L)'
;KAERKRIKRIRLWISGMICVASRSIIALHVSAEPPSKKSAMTALEMATRDKTDIARRLGCHSPWVQGGTMETLAVDSAVYFAHRPFRVAVNDAGVDLFLPPAGEASMRGFIERWFLTFATQMFNYFDGRTWSSPTERGDYDAAAFAATIADQAAECMIRWAVDGYHNAPHSELNGATPNNRWL
;
A
#
# COMPACT_ATOMS: atom_id res chain seq x y z
N LYS A 1 7.89 4.63 41.22
CA LYS A 1 8.25 3.48 40.33
C LYS A 1 7.57 3.75 39.01
N ALA A 2 8.33 4.18 37.98
CA ALA A 2 7.80 4.38 36.64
C ALA A 2 7.44 3.00 36.09
N GLU A 3 6.16 2.82 35.76
CA GLU A 3 5.62 1.64 35.10
C GLU A 3 6.27 1.56 33.71
N ARG A 4 7.18 0.61 33.51
CA ARG A 4 7.75 0.35 32.18
C ARG A 4 6.60 -0.08 31.27
N LYS A 5 6.12 0.81 30.40
CA LYS A 5 5.19 0.46 29.33
C LYS A 5 5.78 -0.73 28.56
N ARG A 6 5.13 -1.86 28.64
CA ARG A 6 5.56 -3.09 27.97
C ARG A 6 5.42 -2.86 26.46
N ILE A 7 6.53 -2.79 25.74
CA ILE A 7 6.54 -2.67 24.27
C ILE A 7 5.83 -3.89 23.70
N LYS A 8 4.71 -3.67 22.99
CA LYS A 8 3.95 -4.73 22.36
C LYS A 8 4.44 -4.88 20.92
N ARG A 9 4.85 -6.08 20.55
CA ARG A 9 5.14 -6.44 19.15
C ARG A 9 3.82 -6.54 18.39
N ILE A 10 3.77 -5.90 17.24
CA ILE A 10 2.59 -5.88 16.38
C ILE A 10 2.98 -6.24 14.95
N ARG A 11 2.02 -6.77 14.20
CA ARG A 11 2.13 -6.97 12.77
C ARG A 11 1.53 -5.77 12.06
N LEU A 12 2.24 -5.23 11.08
CA LEU A 12 1.70 -4.19 10.20
C LEU A 12 1.04 -4.82 8.98
N TRP A 13 -0.07 -4.24 8.59
CA TRP A 13 -0.84 -4.58 7.41
C TRP A 13 -0.84 -3.40 6.46
N ILE A 14 -0.76 -3.68 5.17
CA ILE A 14 -0.71 -2.67 4.12
C ILE A 14 -1.89 -2.86 3.19
N SER A 15 -2.68 -1.79 3.02
CA SER A 15 -3.71 -1.69 1.99
C SER A 15 -3.25 -0.65 0.97
N GLY A 16 -3.01 -1.08 -0.27
CA GLY A 16 -2.51 -0.21 -1.33
C GLY A 16 -3.44 -0.20 -2.53
N MET A 17 -3.48 0.93 -3.23
CA MET A 17 -4.10 1.06 -4.55
C MET A 17 -3.08 1.63 -5.54
N ILE A 18 -3.07 1.07 -6.74
CA ILE A 18 -2.17 1.46 -7.82
C ILE A 18 -2.98 1.82 -9.06
N CYS A 19 -2.59 2.89 -9.74
CA CYS A 19 -3.11 3.22 -11.06
C CYS A 19 -2.46 2.30 -12.10
N VAL A 20 -3.27 1.56 -12.85
CA VAL A 20 -2.78 0.61 -13.86
C VAL A 20 -2.07 1.34 -15.02
N ALA A 21 -2.53 2.52 -15.41
CA ALA A 21 -1.97 3.26 -16.55
C ALA A 21 -0.61 3.92 -16.22
N SER A 22 -0.49 4.55 -15.04
CA SER A 22 0.70 5.29 -14.64
C SER A 22 1.63 4.52 -13.72
N ARG A 23 1.21 3.39 -13.19
CA ARG A 23 1.89 2.64 -12.12
C ARG A 23 2.04 3.41 -10.81
N SER A 24 1.40 4.57 -10.69
CA SER A 24 1.45 5.39 -9.47
C SER A 24 0.69 4.75 -8.32
N ILE A 25 1.24 4.86 -7.13
CA ILE A 25 0.58 4.48 -5.88
C ILE A 25 -0.39 5.60 -5.52
N ILE A 26 -1.68 5.34 -5.63
CA ILE A 26 -2.74 6.31 -5.35
C ILE A 26 -3.26 6.22 -3.92
N ALA A 27 -3.03 5.11 -3.24
CA ALA A 27 -3.27 4.98 -1.80
C ALA A 27 -2.27 4.00 -1.18
N LEU A 28 -1.85 4.30 0.05
CA LEU A 28 -1.00 3.45 0.88
C LEU A 28 -1.41 3.64 2.34
N HIS A 29 -2.25 2.74 2.83
CA HIS A 29 -2.71 2.73 4.21
C HIS A 29 -2.00 1.64 4.99
N VAL A 30 -1.28 2.02 6.04
CA VAL A 30 -0.55 1.11 6.93
C VAL A 30 -1.28 1.07 8.28
N SER A 31 -1.57 -0.12 8.78
CA SER A 31 -2.35 -0.34 10.01
C SER A 31 -1.78 -1.46 10.85
N ALA A 32 -1.93 -1.35 12.16
CA ALA A 32 -1.70 -2.43 13.12
C ALA A 32 -2.88 -3.43 13.19
N GLU A 33 -4.01 -3.08 12.59
CA GLU A 33 -5.20 -3.94 12.52
C GLU A 33 -5.23 -4.71 11.19
N PRO A 34 -5.72 -5.95 11.18
CA PRO A 34 -5.91 -6.72 9.95
C PRO A 34 -6.78 -5.98 8.93
N PRO A 35 -6.63 -6.29 7.62
CA PRO A 35 -7.46 -5.72 6.57
C PRO A 35 -8.95 -5.90 6.87
N SER A 36 -9.70 -4.82 6.70
CA SER A 36 -11.11 -4.76 7.07
C SER A 36 -11.86 -3.79 6.13
N LYS A 37 -13.17 -3.75 6.27
CA LYS A 37 -14.00 -2.73 5.60
C LYS A 37 -13.48 -1.31 5.87
N LYS A 38 -13.06 -1.02 7.11
CA LYS A 38 -12.52 0.30 7.49
C LYS A 38 -11.25 0.63 6.72
N SER A 39 -10.29 -0.30 6.64
CA SER A 39 -9.05 -0.08 5.90
C SER A 39 -9.29 0.08 4.39
N ALA A 40 -10.26 -0.66 3.81
CA ALA A 40 -10.66 -0.51 2.42
C ALA A 40 -11.27 0.88 2.14
N MET A 41 -12.15 1.36 3.02
CA MET A 41 -12.74 2.69 2.92
C MET A 41 -11.69 3.80 3.05
N THR A 42 -10.76 3.65 4.00
CA THR A 42 -9.64 4.60 4.17
C THR A 42 -8.74 4.64 2.92
N ALA A 43 -8.44 3.49 2.33
CA ALA A 43 -7.67 3.44 1.10
C ALA A 43 -8.42 4.10 -0.08
N LEU A 44 -9.73 3.88 -0.19
CA LEU A 44 -10.56 4.53 -1.21
C LEU A 44 -10.56 6.06 -1.04
N GLU A 45 -10.78 6.55 0.18
CA GLU A 45 -10.72 7.98 0.49
C GLU A 45 -9.34 8.58 0.15
N MET A 46 -8.25 7.88 0.50
CA MET A 46 -6.90 8.32 0.11
C MET A 46 -6.73 8.39 -1.41
N ALA A 47 -7.27 7.43 -2.16
CA ALA A 47 -7.13 7.37 -3.60
C ALA A 47 -7.83 8.51 -4.33
N THR A 48 -8.90 9.06 -3.76
CA THR A 48 -9.71 10.11 -4.40
C THR A 48 -9.21 11.54 -4.17
N ARG A 49 -8.22 11.75 -3.30
CA ARG A 49 -7.76 13.10 -2.94
C ARG A 49 -6.28 13.34 -3.18
N ASP A 50 -5.89 14.61 -3.29
CA ASP A 50 -4.51 15.06 -3.17
C ASP A 50 -4.01 14.81 -1.73
N LYS A 51 -2.81 14.29 -1.62
CA LYS A 51 -2.15 13.92 -0.35
C LYS A 51 -0.85 14.68 -0.12
N THR A 52 -0.65 15.79 -0.83
CA THR A 52 0.56 16.62 -0.72
C THR A 52 0.75 17.16 0.69
N ASP A 53 -0.33 17.41 1.42
CA ASP A 53 -0.27 17.79 2.83
C ASP A 53 0.28 16.67 3.72
N ILE A 54 -0.06 15.41 3.44
CA ILE A 54 0.47 14.23 4.12
C ILE A 54 1.97 14.09 3.79
N ALA A 55 2.32 14.13 2.51
CA ALA A 55 3.70 14.04 2.05
C ALA A 55 4.58 15.10 2.71
N ARG A 56 4.11 16.34 2.77
CA ARG A 56 4.83 17.47 3.41
C ARG A 56 5.04 17.24 4.91
N ARG A 57 4.00 16.81 5.63
CA ARG A 57 4.10 16.50 7.07
C ARG A 57 5.10 15.41 7.37
N LEU A 58 5.22 14.43 6.46
CA LEU A 58 6.16 13.33 6.58
C LEU A 58 7.56 13.67 6.05
N GLY A 59 7.79 14.91 5.59
CA GLY A 59 9.08 15.39 5.09
C GLY A 59 9.48 14.79 3.74
N CYS A 60 8.51 14.44 2.89
CA CYS A 60 8.76 14.07 1.50
C CYS A 60 9.25 15.29 0.71
N HIS A 61 10.14 15.06 -0.25
CA HIS A 61 10.62 16.08 -1.18
C HIS A 61 9.64 16.34 -2.32
N SER A 62 8.91 15.30 -2.74
CA SER A 62 7.93 15.36 -3.82
C SER A 62 6.51 15.52 -3.27
N PRO A 63 5.61 16.21 -3.99
CA PRO A 63 4.19 16.20 -3.65
C PRO A 63 3.57 14.83 -3.96
N TRP A 64 2.50 14.49 -3.27
CA TRP A 64 1.71 13.28 -3.56
C TRP A 64 0.36 13.67 -4.15
N VAL A 65 0.39 14.09 -5.40
CA VAL A 65 -0.79 14.60 -6.14
C VAL A 65 -1.68 13.50 -6.72
N GLN A 66 -1.16 12.27 -6.83
CA GLN A 66 -1.85 11.15 -7.45
C GLN A 66 -3.14 10.81 -6.70
N GLY A 67 -4.25 11.36 -7.16
CA GLY A 67 -5.58 11.19 -6.60
C GLY A 67 -6.64 11.71 -7.55
N GLY A 68 -7.86 11.32 -7.32
CA GLY A 68 -9.00 11.71 -8.14
C GLY A 68 -10.00 10.58 -8.30
N THR A 69 -11.09 10.85 -9.02
CA THR A 69 -12.08 9.84 -9.37
C THR A 69 -11.50 8.90 -10.40
N MET A 70 -11.67 7.60 -10.21
CA MET A 70 -11.28 6.56 -11.15
C MET A 70 -12.54 6.04 -11.88
N GLU A 71 -12.39 5.58 -13.12
CA GLU A 71 -13.50 4.96 -13.86
C GLU A 71 -13.84 3.58 -13.28
N THR A 72 -12.82 2.77 -13.05
CA THR A 72 -12.98 1.40 -12.56
C THR A 72 -12.03 1.12 -11.42
N LEU A 73 -12.54 0.48 -10.38
CA LEU A 73 -11.77 -0.06 -9.26
C LEU A 73 -11.79 -1.59 -9.32
N ALA A 74 -10.66 -2.19 -9.67
CA ALA A 74 -10.49 -3.63 -9.56
C ALA A 74 -10.02 -4.01 -8.15
N VAL A 75 -10.68 -4.96 -7.52
CA VAL A 75 -10.35 -5.46 -6.18
C VAL A 75 -10.30 -6.99 -6.20
N ASP A 76 -9.59 -7.57 -5.23
CA ASP A 76 -9.61 -9.02 -5.08
C ASP A 76 -10.96 -9.52 -4.53
N SER A 77 -11.11 -10.84 -4.46
CA SER A 77 -12.33 -11.48 -3.95
C SER A 77 -12.44 -11.49 -2.42
N ALA A 78 -11.68 -10.65 -1.71
CA ALA A 78 -11.77 -10.59 -0.26
C ALA A 78 -13.16 -10.13 0.20
N VAL A 79 -13.66 -10.79 1.25
CA VAL A 79 -15.04 -10.63 1.75
C VAL A 79 -15.41 -9.17 2.04
N TYR A 80 -14.44 -8.36 2.51
CA TYR A 80 -14.71 -6.95 2.86
C TYR A 80 -15.01 -6.06 1.65
N PHE A 81 -14.60 -6.41 0.43
CA PHE A 81 -15.00 -5.70 -0.80
C PHE A 81 -16.40 -6.08 -1.28
N ALA A 82 -16.89 -7.26 -0.92
CA ALA A 82 -18.25 -7.69 -1.21
C ALA A 82 -19.31 -7.01 -0.32
N HIS A 83 -18.89 -6.38 0.80
CA HIS A 83 -19.82 -5.73 1.71
C HIS A 83 -20.56 -4.54 1.08
N ARG A 84 -21.88 -4.51 1.30
CA ARG A 84 -22.77 -3.47 0.76
C ARG A 84 -22.27 -2.03 0.99
N PRO A 85 -21.81 -1.62 2.19
CA PRO A 85 -21.34 -0.24 2.41
C PRO A 85 -20.14 0.16 1.54
N PHE A 86 -19.20 -0.76 1.27
CA PHE A 86 -18.09 -0.48 0.37
C PHE A 86 -18.57 -0.31 -1.07
N ARG A 87 -19.43 -1.21 -1.54
CA ARG A 87 -20.02 -1.14 -2.89
C ARG A 87 -20.85 0.12 -3.11
N VAL A 88 -21.63 0.52 -2.10
CA VAL A 88 -22.40 1.77 -2.13
C VAL A 88 -21.45 2.98 -2.24
N ALA A 89 -20.42 3.05 -1.42
CA ALA A 89 -19.46 4.16 -1.45
C ALA A 89 -18.72 4.26 -2.79
N VAL A 90 -18.33 3.13 -3.39
CA VAL A 90 -17.69 3.10 -4.72
C VAL A 90 -18.68 3.58 -5.79
N ASN A 91 -19.92 3.09 -5.77
CA ASN A 91 -20.96 3.49 -6.70
C ASN A 91 -21.34 4.97 -6.56
N ASP A 92 -21.47 5.47 -5.33
CA ASP A 92 -21.78 6.88 -5.04
C ASP A 92 -20.66 7.82 -5.52
N ALA A 93 -19.42 7.32 -5.56
CA ALA A 93 -18.28 8.02 -6.17
C ALA A 93 -18.29 7.96 -7.71
N GLY A 94 -19.27 7.30 -8.32
CA GLY A 94 -19.35 7.12 -9.79
C GLY A 94 -18.31 6.14 -10.34
N VAL A 95 -17.83 5.22 -9.53
CA VAL A 95 -16.77 4.26 -9.86
C VAL A 95 -17.37 2.88 -10.14
N ASP A 96 -16.99 2.25 -11.25
CA ASP A 96 -17.34 0.87 -11.53
C ASP A 96 -16.49 -0.09 -10.70
N LEU A 97 -17.13 -0.90 -9.86
CA LEU A 97 -16.46 -1.91 -9.07
C LEU A 97 -16.31 -3.21 -9.86
N PHE A 98 -15.08 -3.57 -10.18
CA PHE A 98 -14.76 -4.80 -10.87
C PHE A 98 -14.21 -5.85 -9.89
N LEU A 99 -14.90 -6.99 -9.82
CA LEU A 99 -14.50 -8.16 -9.05
C LEU A 99 -14.03 -9.25 -10.04
N PRO A 100 -12.71 -9.43 -10.25
CA PRO A 100 -12.22 -10.44 -11.17
C PRO A 100 -12.73 -11.84 -10.80
N PRO A 101 -13.11 -12.67 -11.79
CA PRO A 101 -13.46 -14.05 -11.57
C PRO A 101 -12.33 -14.81 -10.84
N ALA A 102 -12.70 -15.81 -10.06
CA ALA A 102 -11.71 -16.67 -9.42
C ALA A 102 -10.86 -17.37 -10.49
N GLY A 103 -9.53 -17.23 -10.40
CA GLY A 103 -8.59 -17.85 -11.36
C GLY A 103 -8.01 -16.90 -12.41
N GLU A 104 -8.55 -15.69 -12.60
CA GLU A 104 -7.94 -14.69 -13.49
C GLU A 104 -6.77 -13.96 -12.81
N ALA A 105 -5.57 -14.56 -12.91
CA ALA A 105 -4.34 -14.00 -12.34
C ALA A 105 -3.86 -12.73 -13.08
N SER A 106 -4.17 -12.56 -14.36
CA SER A 106 -3.70 -11.46 -15.19
C SER A 106 -4.06 -10.08 -14.64
N MET A 107 -5.25 -9.94 -14.07
CA MET A 107 -5.74 -8.67 -13.52
C MET A 107 -5.17 -8.33 -12.13
N ARG A 108 -4.60 -9.31 -11.44
CA ARG A 108 -3.92 -9.11 -10.14
C ARG A 108 -2.43 -8.86 -10.31
N GLY A 109 -1.86 -9.18 -11.46
CA GLY A 109 -0.42 -9.12 -11.72
C GLY A 109 0.20 -7.75 -11.43
N PHE A 110 -0.55 -6.66 -11.63
CA PHE A 110 -0.07 -5.30 -11.36
C PHE A 110 0.14 -5.03 -9.87
N ILE A 111 -0.85 -5.37 -9.05
CA ILE A 111 -0.76 -5.15 -7.60
C ILE A 111 0.20 -6.16 -6.95
N GLU A 112 0.22 -7.40 -7.41
CA GLU A 112 1.15 -8.42 -6.94
C GLU A 112 2.60 -8.03 -7.25
N ARG A 113 2.89 -7.56 -8.45
CA ARG A 113 4.22 -7.07 -8.84
C ARG A 113 4.64 -5.85 -8.05
N TRP A 114 3.71 -4.92 -7.80
CA TRP A 114 3.99 -3.78 -6.94
C TRP A 114 4.34 -4.23 -5.52
N PHE A 115 3.58 -5.15 -4.93
CA PHE A 115 3.90 -5.69 -3.60
C PHE A 115 5.25 -6.41 -3.58
N LEU A 116 5.60 -7.12 -4.65
CA LEU A 116 6.92 -7.75 -4.77
C LEU A 116 8.03 -6.69 -4.82
N THR A 117 7.88 -5.65 -5.62
CA THR A 117 8.82 -4.52 -5.70
C THR A 117 8.96 -3.85 -4.33
N PHE A 118 7.83 -3.57 -3.68
CA PHE A 118 7.80 -3.03 -2.33
C PHE A 118 8.54 -3.92 -1.33
N ALA A 119 8.24 -5.22 -1.34
CA ALA A 119 8.87 -6.18 -0.44
C ALA A 119 10.40 -6.27 -0.66
N THR A 120 10.85 -6.32 -1.90
CA THR A 120 12.27 -6.44 -2.22
C THR A 120 13.07 -5.17 -1.94
N GLN A 121 12.46 -4.00 -2.13
CA GLN A 121 13.14 -2.72 -1.93
C GLN A 121 13.05 -2.20 -0.49
N MET A 122 11.92 -2.47 0.21
CA MET A 122 11.67 -1.90 1.53
C MET A 122 11.97 -2.85 2.69
N PHE A 123 11.55 -4.12 2.60
CA PHE A 123 11.65 -4.99 3.77
C PHE A 123 13.09 -5.36 4.14
N ASN A 124 14.04 -5.18 3.23
CA ASN A 124 15.46 -5.36 3.57
C ASN A 124 15.99 -4.35 4.59
N TYR A 125 15.30 -3.22 4.76
CA TYR A 125 15.68 -2.17 5.70
C TYR A 125 14.94 -2.25 7.05
N PHE A 126 14.02 -3.20 7.21
CA PHE A 126 13.27 -3.36 8.45
C PHE A 126 13.68 -4.65 9.18
N ASP A 127 14.04 -4.49 10.45
CA ASP A 127 14.24 -5.63 11.36
C ASP A 127 12.88 -6.26 11.70
N GLY A 128 12.87 -7.59 11.89
CA GLY A 128 11.65 -8.31 12.24
C GLY A 128 10.72 -8.60 11.06
N ARG A 129 11.22 -8.56 9.83
CA ARG A 129 10.44 -8.91 8.65
C ARG A 129 10.00 -10.38 8.67
N THR A 130 8.81 -10.65 8.16
CA THR A 130 8.35 -12.01 7.85
C THR A 130 8.66 -12.27 6.37
N TRP A 131 9.44 -13.32 6.10
CA TRP A 131 9.80 -13.73 4.76
C TRP A 131 8.59 -14.25 3.98
N SER A 132 8.67 -14.34 2.65
CA SER A 132 7.60 -14.84 1.79
C SER A 132 7.32 -16.33 2.01
N SER A 133 8.34 -17.08 2.45
CA SER A 133 8.20 -18.50 2.76
C SER A 133 8.99 -18.91 4.00
N PRO A 134 8.59 -20.04 4.65
CA PRO A 134 9.38 -20.60 5.75
C PRO A 134 10.81 -20.99 5.34
N THR A 135 11.00 -21.42 4.08
CA THR A 135 12.30 -21.81 3.55
C THR A 135 13.25 -20.63 3.43
N GLU A 136 12.76 -19.48 2.96
CA GLU A 136 13.54 -18.24 2.88
C GLU A 136 13.85 -17.67 4.25
N ARG A 137 12.94 -17.82 5.22
CA ARG A 137 13.12 -17.37 6.59
C ARG A 137 14.18 -18.17 7.32
N GLY A 138 14.31 -19.47 7.09
CA GLY A 138 15.17 -20.36 7.86
C GLY A 138 14.88 -20.25 9.36
N ASP A 139 15.92 -20.17 10.18
CA ASP A 139 15.84 -20.04 11.64
C ASP A 139 15.70 -18.59 12.14
N TYR A 140 15.42 -17.61 11.22
CA TYR A 140 15.28 -16.22 11.61
C TYR A 140 14.03 -15.96 12.45
N ASP A 141 14.20 -15.53 13.70
CA ASP A 141 13.10 -15.14 14.58
C ASP A 141 12.72 -13.67 14.36
N ALA A 142 11.81 -13.43 13.42
CA ALA A 142 11.31 -12.11 13.11
C ALA A 142 10.75 -11.36 14.34
N ALA A 143 10.18 -12.09 15.30
CA ALA A 143 9.63 -11.47 16.49
C ALA A 143 10.71 -11.05 17.48
N ALA A 144 11.81 -11.79 17.58
CA ALA A 144 12.94 -11.43 18.44
C ALA A 144 13.68 -10.19 17.93
N PHE A 145 13.79 -10.03 16.60
CA PHE A 145 14.52 -8.93 15.95
C PHE A 145 13.65 -7.71 15.62
N ALA A 146 12.34 -7.74 15.89
CA ALA A 146 11.47 -6.59 15.64
C ALA A 146 11.84 -5.38 16.52
N ALA A 147 12.50 -4.38 15.95
CA ALA A 147 12.97 -3.18 16.63
C ALA A 147 12.33 -1.88 16.09
N THR A 148 11.73 -1.91 14.88
CA THR A 148 11.17 -0.72 14.25
C THR A 148 9.85 -0.32 14.89
N ILE A 149 9.68 0.97 15.19
CA ILE A 149 8.43 1.54 15.68
C ILE A 149 7.43 1.63 14.52
N ALA A 150 6.17 1.22 14.75
CA ALA A 150 5.14 1.11 13.73
C ALA A 150 4.92 2.41 12.93
N ASP A 151 4.89 3.55 13.62
CA ASP A 151 4.68 4.86 12.99
C ASP A 151 5.86 5.21 12.08
N GLN A 152 7.09 4.97 12.51
CA GLN A 152 8.30 5.19 11.70
C GLN A 152 8.32 4.28 10.47
N ALA A 153 7.88 3.03 10.61
CA ALA A 153 7.76 2.11 9.47
C ALA A 153 6.75 2.65 8.45
N ALA A 154 5.58 3.12 8.89
CA ALA A 154 4.56 3.70 8.03
C ALA A 154 5.08 4.97 7.31
N GLU A 155 5.78 5.86 8.02
CA GLU A 155 6.42 7.04 7.43
C GLU A 155 7.45 6.67 6.36
N CYS A 156 8.34 5.73 6.66
CA CYS A 156 9.34 5.26 5.70
C CYS A 156 8.69 4.66 4.45
N MET A 157 7.61 3.90 4.59
CA MET A 157 6.87 3.32 3.48
C MET A 157 6.27 4.39 2.57
N ILE A 158 5.67 5.44 3.15
CA ILE A 158 5.10 6.55 2.38
C ILE A 158 6.21 7.36 1.69
N ARG A 159 7.30 7.69 2.38
CA ARG A 159 8.44 8.37 1.76
C ARG A 159 9.05 7.57 0.61
N TRP A 160 9.20 6.27 0.78
CA TRP A 160 9.66 5.41 -0.29
C TRP A 160 8.71 5.44 -1.50
N ALA A 161 7.40 5.41 -1.27
CA ALA A 161 6.41 5.47 -2.34
C ALA A 161 6.48 6.81 -3.09
N VAL A 162 6.51 7.92 -2.37
CA VAL A 162 6.40 9.28 -2.93
C VAL A 162 7.73 9.75 -3.53
N ASP A 163 8.84 9.62 -2.80
CA ASP A 163 10.13 10.16 -3.24
C ASP A 163 10.96 9.13 -4.03
N GLY A 164 10.83 7.85 -3.70
CA GLY A 164 11.57 6.78 -4.36
C GLY A 164 10.81 6.22 -5.56
N TYR A 165 9.77 5.43 -5.30
CA TYR A 165 9.08 4.66 -6.33
C TYR A 165 8.46 5.54 -7.42
N HIS A 166 7.76 6.63 -7.07
CA HIS A 166 7.13 7.51 -8.07
C HIS A 166 8.14 8.23 -8.98
N ASN A 167 9.39 8.38 -8.54
CA ASN A 167 10.45 9.04 -9.30
C ASN A 167 11.45 8.06 -9.92
N ALA A 168 11.30 6.77 -9.71
CA ALA A 168 12.16 5.75 -10.31
C ALA A 168 11.67 5.38 -11.73
N PRO A 169 12.59 5.16 -12.70
CA PRO A 169 12.23 4.63 -14.00
C PRO A 169 11.54 3.27 -13.88
N HIS A 170 10.46 3.08 -14.65
CA HIS A 170 9.68 1.85 -14.63
C HIS A 170 9.73 1.14 -15.99
N SER A 171 10.10 -0.14 -16.01
CA SER A 171 10.28 -0.90 -17.25
C SER A 171 9.01 -0.99 -18.10
N GLU A 172 7.85 -1.16 -17.46
CA GLU A 172 6.55 -1.21 -18.16
C GLU A 172 6.04 0.17 -18.63
N LEU A 173 6.73 1.24 -18.27
CA LEU A 173 6.48 2.60 -18.75
C LEU A 173 7.55 3.06 -19.76
N ASN A 174 8.27 2.13 -20.39
CA ASN A 174 9.38 2.43 -21.31
C ASN A 174 10.43 3.34 -20.69
N GLY A 175 10.72 3.16 -19.40
CA GLY A 175 11.70 3.96 -18.66
C GLY A 175 11.16 5.29 -18.12
N ALA A 176 9.92 5.67 -18.40
CA ALA A 176 9.30 6.81 -17.73
C ALA A 176 9.05 6.52 -16.24
N THR A 177 8.97 7.56 -15.44
CA THR A 177 8.61 7.43 -14.03
C THR A 177 7.09 7.45 -13.85
N PRO A 178 6.54 6.83 -12.80
CA PRO A 178 5.13 6.98 -12.46
C PRO A 178 4.66 8.43 -12.36
N ASN A 179 5.47 9.34 -11.81
CA ASN A 179 5.17 10.76 -11.76
C ASN A 179 5.02 11.37 -13.15
N ASN A 180 5.96 11.12 -14.06
CA ASN A 180 5.91 11.64 -15.43
C ASN A 180 4.74 11.08 -16.23
N ARG A 181 4.27 9.90 -15.87
CA ARG A 181 3.13 9.26 -16.54
C ARG A 181 1.78 9.68 -15.97
N TRP A 182 1.76 10.18 -14.73
CA TRP A 182 0.55 10.70 -14.10
C TRP A 182 0.16 12.09 -14.61
N LEU A 183 1.15 12.96 -14.86
CA LEU A 183 0.99 14.30 -15.42
C LEU A 183 0.68 14.26 -16.91
#